data_5eb02f9fa83a542ba0a90c7eaf527b14
#
_entry.id   5eb02f9fa83a542ba0a90c7eaf527b14
#
_cell.length_a   1.000
_cell.length_b   1.000
_cell.length_c   1.000
_cell.angle_alpha   90.00
_cell.angle_beta   90.00
_cell.angle_gamma   90.00
#
_symmetry.space_group_name_H-M   'P 1'
#
loop_
_entity.id
_entity.type
_entity.pdbx_description
1 polymer ?
#
loop_
_entity_poly.entity_id
_entity_poly.type
_entity_poly.pdbx_seq_one_letter_code
_entity_poly.pdbx_strand_id
1 'polypeptide(L)'
;MTDKPIEILGDPSRNKQSFTDVRLNILCCRFWKLDLWDCHDMAFPFWRIYWNKNTGGVLKKSQATYNMEPENIYIIPPFTSFSTKYVKNHFYEQGINVYGRSMKEHDDDEITSKSSLLHLFIHFNLGVPFDNVYPGIFQIKTTSHLLEKLNYLTNRLKIENTKFHATYTLKLQSIINDILSNIGPKLFEILNVDYRILKVIRHIENYIEETPTNSELANVASMATNSFSRLFTKKMNITLHMYVMKRKIAQSCDLILHSNKSVEEVASTIGFSDRHHFSRVFKSITGTTPAVYRSRKFS
;
A
#
# COMPACT_ATOMS: atom_id res chain seq x y z
N MET A 1 15.63 -25.67 -21.45
CA MET A 1 15.30 -27.02 -20.95
C MET A 1 13.86 -27.26 -21.30
N THR A 2 13.61 -28.17 -22.21
CA THR A 2 12.24 -28.58 -22.57
C THR A 2 11.74 -29.49 -21.45
N ASP A 3 10.81 -29.00 -20.64
CA ASP A 3 10.13 -29.81 -19.65
C ASP A 3 9.44 -31.00 -20.38
N LYS A 4 9.90 -32.21 -20.09
CA LYS A 4 9.20 -33.41 -20.55
C LYS A 4 7.81 -33.45 -19.89
N PRO A 5 6.76 -33.86 -20.63
CA PRO A 5 5.45 -34.01 -20.03
C PRO A 5 5.52 -34.99 -18.84
N ILE A 6 4.91 -34.60 -17.75
CA ILE A 6 4.85 -35.44 -16.52
C ILE A 6 3.76 -36.47 -16.75
N GLU A 7 4.16 -37.74 -16.93
CA GLU A 7 3.22 -38.88 -16.96
C GLU A 7 2.94 -39.35 -15.53
N ILE A 8 1.66 -39.38 -15.14
CA ILE A 8 1.23 -39.77 -13.79
C ILE A 8 0.24 -40.92 -13.91
N LEU A 9 0.54 -41.99 -13.19
CA LEU A 9 -0.41 -43.08 -12.98
C LEU A 9 -1.23 -42.77 -11.70
N GLY A 10 -2.53 -42.44 -11.87
CA GLY A 10 -3.44 -42.14 -10.77
C GLY A 10 -3.91 -40.68 -10.72
N ASP A 11 -4.31 -40.18 -9.55
CA ASP A 11 -4.86 -38.85 -9.36
C ASP A 11 -3.75 -37.77 -9.50
N PRO A 12 -3.85 -36.87 -10.51
CA PRO A 12 -2.87 -35.79 -10.74
C PRO A 12 -2.70 -34.84 -9.57
N SER A 13 -3.72 -34.70 -8.69
CA SER A 13 -3.65 -33.79 -7.53
C SER A 13 -2.64 -34.22 -6.48
N ARG A 14 -2.15 -35.46 -6.55
CA ARG A 14 -1.09 -35.98 -5.64
C ARG A 14 0.29 -35.43 -5.94
N ASN A 15 0.48 -34.83 -7.12
CA ASN A 15 1.72 -34.15 -7.44
C ASN A 15 1.84 -32.85 -6.64
N LYS A 16 2.96 -32.71 -5.94
CA LYS A 16 3.24 -31.48 -5.17
C LYS A 16 3.49 -30.33 -6.13
N GLN A 17 2.64 -29.32 -6.05
CA GLN A 17 2.83 -28.02 -6.67
C GLN A 17 3.16 -26.99 -5.58
N SER A 18 3.95 -26.00 -5.92
CA SER A 18 4.30 -24.90 -5.02
C SER A 18 3.74 -23.60 -5.58
N PHE A 19 2.87 -22.96 -4.82
CA PHE A 19 2.32 -21.64 -5.14
C PHE A 19 2.87 -20.61 -4.18
N THR A 20 3.12 -19.42 -4.70
CA THR A 20 3.50 -18.27 -3.87
C THR A 20 2.27 -17.75 -3.13
N ASP A 21 2.35 -17.67 -1.79
CA ASP A 21 1.24 -17.22 -0.93
C ASP A 21 1.15 -15.69 -0.94
N VAL A 22 0.37 -15.14 -1.87
CA VAL A 22 0.06 -13.70 -1.95
C VAL A 22 -1.30 -13.45 -1.30
N ARG A 23 -1.34 -12.63 -0.25
CA ARG A 23 -2.55 -12.33 0.52
C ARG A 23 -3.00 -10.90 0.30
N LEU A 24 -3.90 -10.70 -0.63
CA LEU A 24 -4.46 -9.37 -0.89
C LEU A 24 -5.45 -8.97 0.22
N ASN A 25 -5.05 -7.98 1.03
CA ASN A 25 -5.89 -7.35 2.03
C ASN A 25 -6.20 -5.91 1.61
N ILE A 26 -7.45 -5.62 1.27
CA ILE A 26 -7.90 -4.30 0.82
C ILE A 26 -8.20 -3.43 2.04
N LEU A 27 -7.57 -2.26 2.14
CA LEU A 27 -7.74 -1.30 3.23
C LEU A 27 -8.79 -0.24 2.89
N CYS A 28 -8.76 0.29 1.67
CA CYS A 28 -9.81 1.18 1.18
C CYS A 28 -9.85 1.23 -0.35
N CYS A 29 -11.02 1.62 -0.87
CA CYS A 29 -11.24 1.93 -2.27
C CYS A 29 -12.20 3.11 -2.35
N ARG A 30 -11.78 4.24 -2.95
CA ARG A 30 -12.55 5.48 -2.98
C ARG A 30 -12.46 6.14 -4.35
N PHE A 31 -13.56 6.77 -4.78
CA PHE A 31 -13.58 7.64 -5.94
C PHE A 31 -14.04 9.03 -5.52
N TRP A 32 -13.15 10.02 -5.68
CA TRP A 32 -13.30 11.34 -5.11
C TRP A 32 -13.19 12.44 -6.17
N LYS A 33 -13.92 13.54 -5.92
CA LYS A 33 -13.79 14.82 -6.57
C LYS A 33 -12.90 15.69 -5.68
N LEU A 34 -11.65 15.95 -6.11
CA LEU A 34 -10.66 16.72 -5.38
C LEU A 34 -10.55 18.14 -5.95
N ASP A 35 -10.60 19.13 -5.09
CA ASP A 35 -10.36 20.54 -5.41
C ASP A 35 -8.95 20.97 -4.99
N LEU A 36 -8.36 20.28 -4.01
CA LEU A 36 -6.99 20.46 -3.57
C LEU A 36 -6.35 19.09 -3.25
N TRP A 37 -5.12 18.89 -3.74
CA TRP A 37 -4.30 17.74 -3.40
C TRP A 37 -2.82 18.13 -3.44
N ASP A 38 -2.35 18.75 -2.37
CA ASP A 38 -0.98 19.27 -2.24
C ASP A 38 -0.30 18.70 -1.00
N CYS A 39 0.30 17.55 -1.16
CA CYS A 39 0.96 16.83 -0.08
C CYS A 39 2.44 16.65 -0.40
N HIS A 40 3.28 16.78 0.61
CA HIS A 40 4.73 16.72 0.48
C HIS A 40 5.31 15.52 1.22
N ASP A 41 6.25 14.83 0.58
CA ASP A 41 7.10 13.76 1.11
C ASP A 41 6.36 12.73 1.99
N MET A 42 5.20 12.30 1.52
CA MET A 42 4.40 11.29 2.21
C MET A 42 4.96 9.89 1.94
N ALA A 43 5.11 9.12 3.00
CA ALA A 43 5.37 7.69 2.89
C ALA A 43 4.33 6.92 3.72
N PHE A 44 3.79 5.84 3.17
CA PHE A 44 2.77 5.05 3.84
C PHE A 44 3.13 3.57 3.81
N PRO A 45 2.69 2.78 4.79
CA PRO A 45 3.08 1.39 4.92
C PRO A 45 2.25 0.41 4.10
N PHE A 46 1.59 0.87 3.06
CA PHE A 46 0.72 0.06 2.21
C PHE A 46 0.86 0.41 0.73
N TRP A 47 0.46 -0.50 -0.12
CA TRP A 47 0.37 -0.33 -1.56
C TRP A 47 -0.73 0.64 -1.92
N ARG A 48 -0.52 1.38 -3.00
CA ARG A 48 -1.49 2.28 -3.59
C ARG A 48 -1.60 2.07 -5.08
N ILE A 49 -2.84 2.09 -5.55
CA ILE A 49 -3.17 2.28 -6.95
C ILE A 49 -3.90 3.59 -7.06
N TYR A 50 -3.40 4.48 -7.92
CA TYR A 50 -4.01 5.75 -8.26
C TYR A 50 -4.37 5.78 -9.73
N TRP A 51 -5.57 6.24 -10.03
CA TRP A 51 -6.03 6.52 -11.37
C TRP A 51 -6.90 7.77 -11.39
N ASN A 52 -6.71 8.63 -12.40
CA ASN A 52 -7.53 9.84 -12.59
C ASN A 52 -8.38 9.68 -13.83
N LYS A 53 -9.67 9.98 -13.73
CA LYS A 53 -10.57 9.96 -14.89
C LYS A 53 -10.36 11.18 -15.80
N ASN A 54 -9.72 12.25 -15.30
CA ASN A 54 -9.35 13.47 -16.01
C ASN A 54 -7.92 13.88 -15.67
N THR A 55 -7.41 14.86 -16.43
CA THR A 55 -6.04 15.37 -16.31
C THR A 55 -5.86 16.38 -15.18
N GLY A 56 -4.60 16.71 -14.82
CA GLY A 56 -4.22 17.80 -13.93
C GLY A 56 -3.55 17.40 -12.63
N GLY A 57 -3.71 16.15 -12.18
CA GLY A 57 -2.97 15.63 -11.03
C GLY A 57 -1.50 15.38 -11.35
N VAL A 58 -0.63 15.65 -10.38
CA VAL A 58 0.83 15.42 -10.51
C VAL A 58 1.33 14.61 -9.33
N LEU A 59 2.12 13.58 -9.62
CA LEU A 59 2.93 12.86 -8.64
C LEU A 59 4.41 13.22 -8.81
N LYS A 60 5.13 13.38 -7.70
CA LYS A 60 6.58 13.64 -7.70
C LYS A 60 7.28 12.67 -6.77
N LYS A 61 8.43 12.13 -7.22
CA LYS A 61 9.34 11.33 -6.41
C LYS A 61 10.77 11.75 -6.72
N SER A 62 11.46 12.34 -5.75
CA SER A 62 12.78 12.94 -5.98
C SER A 62 12.74 13.94 -7.16
N GLN A 63 13.50 13.70 -8.21
CA GLN A 63 13.50 14.55 -9.41
C GLN A 63 12.47 14.12 -10.47
N ALA A 64 11.86 12.94 -10.34
CA ALA A 64 10.87 12.44 -11.30
C ALA A 64 9.50 13.07 -11.07
N THR A 65 8.87 13.51 -12.14
CA THR A 65 7.51 14.08 -12.16
C THR A 65 6.64 13.27 -13.10
N TYR A 66 5.45 12.91 -12.64
CA TYR A 66 4.45 12.14 -13.40
C TYR A 66 3.19 12.99 -13.50
N ASN A 67 2.88 13.47 -14.70
CA ASN A 67 1.57 14.05 -15.00
C ASN A 67 0.57 12.91 -15.10
N MET A 68 -0.48 12.97 -14.27
CA MET A 68 -1.44 11.88 -14.17
C MET A 68 -2.50 12.02 -15.28
N GLU A 69 -2.31 11.24 -16.31
CA GLU A 69 -3.22 11.17 -17.46
C GLU A 69 -4.18 9.97 -17.32
N PRO A 70 -5.43 10.06 -17.86
CA PRO A 70 -6.44 9.00 -17.77
C PRO A 70 -6.00 7.65 -18.33
N GLU A 71 -5.08 7.65 -19.28
CA GLU A 71 -4.52 6.44 -19.90
C GLU A 71 -3.53 5.69 -19.01
N ASN A 72 -3.19 6.25 -17.85
CA ASN A 72 -2.16 5.70 -16.99
C ASN A 72 -2.68 5.38 -15.59
N ILE A 73 -2.25 4.25 -15.07
CA ILE A 73 -2.43 3.85 -13.67
C ILE A 73 -1.07 3.94 -12.98
N TYR A 74 -1.07 4.44 -11.76
CA TYR A 74 0.13 4.60 -10.95
C TYR A 74 0.08 3.68 -9.75
N ILE A 75 1.10 2.85 -9.59
CA ILE A 75 1.25 1.91 -8.49
C ILE A 75 2.41 2.37 -7.63
N ILE A 76 2.14 2.54 -6.34
CA ILE A 76 3.10 3.06 -5.36
C ILE A 76 3.25 2.02 -4.24
N PRO A 77 4.42 1.36 -4.15
CA PRO A 77 4.72 0.40 -3.09
C PRO A 77 4.75 1.03 -1.69
N PRO A 78 4.64 0.21 -0.64
CA PRO A 78 4.82 0.66 0.74
C PRO A 78 6.13 1.43 0.94
N PHE A 79 6.10 2.40 1.86
CA PHE A 79 7.24 3.23 2.25
C PHE A 79 7.92 4.02 1.12
N THR A 80 7.28 4.15 -0.04
CA THR A 80 7.71 5.08 -1.09
C THR A 80 7.37 6.50 -0.67
N SER A 81 8.37 7.36 -0.51
CA SER A 81 8.16 8.79 -0.32
C SER A 81 7.80 9.45 -1.65
N PHE A 82 6.72 10.20 -1.67
CA PHE A 82 6.25 10.94 -2.83
C PHE A 82 5.45 12.17 -2.42
N SER A 83 5.33 13.13 -3.34
CA SER A 83 4.51 14.32 -3.21
C SER A 83 3.42 14.34 -4.28
N THR A 84 2.33 15.04 -3.99
CA THR A 84 1.21 15.22 -4.91
C THR A 84 0.96 16.69 -5.15
N LYS A 85 0.43 17.05 -6.31
CA LYS A 85 0.00 18.42 -6.59
C LYS A 85 -1.22 18.45 -7.51
N TYR A 86 -2.26 19.10 -7.03
CA TYR A 86 -3.41 19.56 -7.79
C TYR A 86 -4.08 20.69 -7.03
N VAL A 87 -4.39 21.80 -7.71
CA VAL A 87 -5.11 22.93 -7.13
C VAL A 87 -6.11 23.43 -8.16
N LYS A 88 -7.39 23.44 -7.81
CA LYS A 88 -8.45 23.96 -8.64
C LYS A 88 -8.54 25.48 -8.50
N ASN A 89 -8.36 26.24 -9.60
CA ASN A 89 -8.72 27.66 -9.72
C ASN A 89 -8.53 28.51 -8.46
N HIS A 90 -7.30 28.63 -7.94
CA HIS A 90 -6.97 29.46 -6.77
C HIS A 90 -7.67 29.05 -5.46
N PHE A 91 -8.07 27.79 -5.32
CA PHE A 91 -8.50 27.27 -4.04
C PHE A 91 -7.39 27.44 -3.00
N TYR A 92 -7.61 28.26 -1.99
CA TYR A 92 -6.64 28.53 -0.95
C TYR A 92 -7.30 28.52 0.43
N GLU A 93 -7.02 27.50 1.23
CA GLU A 93 -7.33 27.46 2.65
C GLU A 93 -6.03 27.16 3.42
N GLN A 94 -5.67 28.04 4.36
CA GLN A 94 -4.44 27.87 5.14
C GLN A 94 -4.49 26.57 5.94
N GLY A 95 -3.44 25.75 5.82
CA GLY A 95 -3.24 24.55 6.61
C GLY A 95 -3.95 23.29 6.10
N ILE A 96 -4.71 23.38 5.00
CA ILE A 96 -5.34 22.22 4.35
C ILE A 96 -4.51 21.79 3.15
N ASN A 97 -4.15 20.50 3.08
CA ASN A 97 -3.37 19.93 1.99
C ASN A 97 -4.21 19.04 1.05
N VAL A 98 -5.39 18.61 1.50
CA VAL A 98 -6.33 17.82 0.70
C VAL A 98 -7.74 18.32 0.98
N TYR A 99 -8.47 18.67 -0.06
CA TYR A 99 -9.86 19.04 0.03
C TYR A 99 -10.64 18.44 -1.14
N GLY A 100 -11.79 17.85 -0.83
CA GLY A 100 -12.65 17.21 -1.82
C GLY A 100 -13.72 16.37 -1.14
N ARG A 101 -14.54 15.70 -1.93
CA ARG A 101 -15.62 14.85 -1.46
C ARG A 101 -15.75 13.57 -2.27
N SER A 102 -16.43 12.59 -1.71
CA SER A 102 -16.83 11.39 -2.45
C SER A 102 -17.71 11.76 -3.64
N MET A 103 -17.47 11.10 -4.77
CA MET A 103 -18.33 11.21 -5.95
C MET A 103 -19.70 10.60 -5.67
N LYS A 104 -20.76 11.23 -6.19
CA LYS A 104 -22.13 10.76 -6.15
C LYS A 104 -22.68 10.53 -7.56
N GLU A 105 -23.78 9.81 -7.67
CA GLU A 105 -24.40 9.44 -8.95
C GLU A 105 -24.74 10.65 -9.83
N HIS A 106 -25.20 11.75 -9.23
CA HIS A 106 -25.58 12.97 -9.94
C HIS A 106 -24.43 13.92 -10.28
N ASP A 107 -23.18 13.56 -9.94
CA ASP A 107 -22.02 14.41 -10.21
C ASP A 107 -21.54 14.37 -11.67
N ASP A 108 -22.03 13.45 -12.49
CA ASP A 108 -21.60 13.30 -13.89
C ASP A 108 -22.07 14.45 -14.80
N ASP A 109 -23.16 15.12 -14.47
CA ASP A 109 -23.73 16.21 -15.28
C ASP A 109 -22.92 17.51 -15.14
N GLU A 110 -22.03 17.62 -14.14
CA GLU A 110 -21.20 18.79 -13.87
C GLU A 110 -19.77 18.71 -14.45
N ILE A 111 -19.44 17.69 -15.24
CA ILE A 111 -18.07 17.47 -15.74
C ILE A 111 -17.81 18.40 -16.94
N THR A 112 -17.52 19.67 -16.67
CA THR A 112 -16.94 20.61 -17.65
C THR A 112 -15.40 20.60 -17.54
N SER A 113 -14.73 21.05 -18.61
CA SER A 113 -13.25 21.01 -18.75
C SER A 113 -12.42 21.81 -17.72
N LYS A 114 -13.07 22.43 -16.72
CA LYS A 114 -12.46 23.13 -15.57
C LYS A 114 -12.85 22.50 -14.23
N SER A 115 -13.28 21.25 -14.25
CA SER A 115 -13.78 20.53 -13.09
C SER A 115 -12.65 20.01 -12.22
N SER A 116 -12.97 19.77 -10.95
CA SER A 116 -12.14 19.11 -9.94
C SER A 116 -11.48 17.82 -10.47
N LEU A 117 -10.38 17.39 -9.85
CA LEU A 117 -9.71 16.14 -10.20
C LEU A 117 -10.57 14.95 -9.77
N LEU A 118 -10.90 14.07 -10.72
CA LEU A 118 -11.66 12.85 -10.47
C LEU A 118 -10.67 11.71 -10.18
N HIS A 119 -10.47 11.41 -8.89
CA HIS A 119 -9.41 10.57 -8.38
C HIS A 119 -9.92 9.27 -7.79
N LEU A 120 -9.54 8.15 -8.39
CA LEU A 120 -9.69 6.80 -7.81
C LEU A 120 -8.42 6.44 -7.05
N PHE A 121 -8.56 6.03 -5.81
CA PHE A 121 -7.46 5.45 -5.04
C PHE A 121 -7.87 4.16 -4.35
N ILE A 122 -6.95 3.20 -4.39
CA ILE A 122 -7.09 1.90 -3.75
C ILE A 122 -5.87 1.68 -2.88
N HIS A 123 -6.07 1.37 -1.61
CA HIS A 123 -5.00 1.02 -0.67
C HIS A 123 -5.15 -0.43 -0.24
N PHE A 124 -4.03 -1.16 -0.21
CA PHE A 124 -4.03 -2.59 0.10
C PHE A 124 -2.66 -3.05 0.58
N ASN A 125 -2.62 -4.24 1.16
CA ASN A 125 -1.40 -4.99 1.47
C ASN A 125 -1.42 -6.32 0.74
N LEU A 126 -0.24 -6.83 0.39
CA LEU A 126 -0.04 -8.15 -0.23
C LEU A 126 0.51 -9.18 0.76
N GLY A 127 0.77 -8.73 1.99
CA GLY A 127 1.46 -9.52 2.99
C GLY A 127 2.96 -9.62 2.71
N VAL A 128 3.67 -10.20 3.67
CA VAL A 128 5.11 -10.36 3.56
C VAL A 128 5.41 -11.66 2.76
N PRO A 129 6.38 -11.62 1.87
CA PRO A 129 7.40 -10.57 1.65
C PRO A 129 7.00 -9.47 0.65
N PHE A 130 5.82 -9.51 0.05
CA PHE A 130 5.39 -8.66 -1.06
C PHE A 130 5.22 -7.18 -0.70
N ASP A 131 5.01 -6.85 0.59
CA ASP A 131 4.97 -5.46 1.05
C ASP A 131 6.37 -4.87 1.26
N ASN A 132 7.44 -5.64 1.03
CA ASN A 132 8.82 -5.22 1.24
C ASN A 132 9.60 -5.17 -0.07
N VAL A 133 9.11 -4.40 -1.01
CA VAL A 133 9.71 -4.15 -2.32
C VAL A 133 10.42 -2.80 -2.35
N TYR A 134 11.22 -2.56 -3.41
CA TYR A 134 11.90 -1.28 -3.57
C TYR A 134 10.91 -0.13 -3.73
N PRO A 135 11.13 1.00 -3.01
CA PRO A 135 10.33 2.20 -3.18
C PRO A 135 10.40 2.74 -4.61
N GLY A 136 9.24 2.99 -5.20
CA GLY A 136 9.15 3.48 -6.57
C GLY A 136 7.76 4.02 -6.90
N ILE A 137 7.60 4.61 -8.07
CA ILE A 137 6.32 4.86 -8.71
C ILE A 137 6.34 4.10 -10.01
N PHE A 138 5.43 3.15 -10.18
CA PHE A 138 5.29 2.35 -11.39
C PHE A 138 4.08 2.86 -12.16
N GLN A 139 4.29 3.13 -13.44
CA GLN A 139 3.25 3.58 -14.36
C GLN A 139 2.97 2.47 -15.36
N ILE A 140 1.70 2.11 -15.53
CA ILE A 140 1.23 1.21 -16.56
C ILE A 140 0.16 1.89 -17.41
N LYS A 141 0.13 1.58 -18.69
CA LYS A 141 -0.96 2.03 -19.57
C LYS A 141 -2.21 1.20 -19.34
N THR A 142 -3.36 1.85 -19.35
CA THR A 142 -4.65 1.18 -19.36
C THR A 142 -4.88 0.46 -20.69
N THR A 143 -5.34 -0.78 -20.63
CA THR A 143 -5.96 -1.46 -21.79
C THR A 143 -7.45 -1.14 -21.82
N SER A 144 -8.12 -1.34 -22.97
CA SER A 144 -9.59 -1.16 -23.08
C SER A 144 -10.33 -1.98 -22.01
N HIS A 145 -9.93 -3.24 -21.81
CA HIS A 145 -10.52 -4.11 -20.80
C HIS A 145 -10.32 -3.59 -19.36
N LEU A 146 -9.13 -3.08 -19.03
CA LEU A 146 -8.86 -2.52 -17.71
C LEU A 146 -9.61 -1.21 -17.50
N LEU A 147 -9.73 -0.38 -18.53
CA LEU A 147 -10.51 0.86 -18.48
C LEU A 147 -12.00 0.59 -18.23
N GLU A 148 -12.58 -0.44 -18.87
CA GLU A 148 -13.96 -0.88 -18.60
C GLU A 148 -14.15 -1.28 -17.15
N LYS A 149 -13.20 -2.04 -16.58
CA LYS A 149 -13.23 -2.43 -15.16
C LYS A 149 -13.13 -1.23 -14.21
N LEU A 150 -12.27 -0.26 -14.52
CA LEU A 150 -12.13 0.97 -13.72
C LEU A 150 -13.39 1.83 -13.79
N ASN A 151 -14.01 1.96 -14.98
CA ASN A 151 -15.27 2.66 -15.15
C ASN A 151 -16.42 1.97 -14.40
N TYR A 152 -16.50 0.65 -14.47
CA TYR A 152 -17.46 -0.12 -13.67
C TYR A 152 -17.26 0.13 -12.17
N LEU A 153 -16.03 0.07 -11.67
CA LEU A 153 -15.69 0.29 -10.26
C LEU A 153 -16.07 1.71 -9.81
N THR A 154 -15.67 2.74 -10.57
CA THR A 154 -15.96 4.13 -10.22
C THR A 154 -17.46 4.42 -10.24
N ASN A 155 -18.23 3.87 -11.18
CA ASN A 155 -19.69 4.01 -11.20
C ASN A 155 -20.34 3.35 -9.97
N ARG A 156 -19.84 2.20 -9.53
CA ARG A 156 -20.33 1.56 -8.30
C ARG A 156 -20.00 2.37 -7.05
N LEU A 157 -18.81 2.95 -6.97
CA LEU A 157 -18.39 3.77 -5.83
C LEU A 157 -19.19 5.06 -5.67
N LYS A 158 -19.89 5.55 -6.70
CA LYS A 158 -20.82 6.68 -6.62
C LYS A 158 -22.12 6.30 -5.89
N ILE A 159 -22.55 5.05 -6.02
CA ILE A 159 -23.80 4.54 -5.43
C ILE A 159 -23.53 4.04 -4.01
N GLU A 160 -22.52 3.19 -3.83
CA GLU A 160 -22.20 2.55 -2.56
C GLU A 160 -20.67 2.54 -2.35
N ASN A 161 -20.20 3.25 -1.33
CA ASN A 161 -18.78 3.44 -1.06
C ASN A 161 -18.34 3.04 0.36
N THR A 162 -19.24 2.46 1.16
CA THR A 162 -18.98 2.10 2.57
C THR A 162 -19.02 0.61 2.85
N LYS A 163 -19.84 -0.15 2.12
CA LYS A 163 -20.00 -1.60 2.29
C LYS A 163 -19.72 -2.33 0.99
N PHE A 164 -18.79 -3.27 1.04
CA PHE A 164 -18.44 -4.12 -0.10
C PHE A 164 -18.88 -5.55 0.21
N HIS A 165 -19.94 -6.00 -0.43
CA HIS A 165 -20.37 -7.40 -0.38
C HIS A 165 -19.36 -8.30 -1.10
N ALA A 166 -19.35 -9.60 -0.79
CA ALA A 166 -18.37 -10.56 -1.31
C ALA A 166 -18.12 -10.47 -2.83
N THR A 167 -19.19 -10.37 -3.62
CA THR A 167 -19.09 -10.25 -5.10
C THR A 167 -18.31 -9.00 -5.53
N TYR A 168 -18.52 -7.85 -4.87
CA TYR A 168 -17.78 -6.62 -5.18
C TYR A 168 -16.33 -6.68 -4.71
N THR A 169 -16.10 -7.27 -3.54
CA THR A 169 -14.75 -7.51 -3.03
C THR A 169 -13.94 -8.37 -4.00
N LEU A 170 -14.53 -9.49 -4.49
CA LEU A 170 -13.87 -10.35 -5.48
C LEU A 170 -13.60 -9.63 -6.82
N LYS A 171 -14.53 -8.79 -7.30
CA LYS A 171 -14.31 -7.98 -8.50
C LYS A 171 -13.19 -6.96 -8.28
N LEU A 172 -13.15 -6.30 -7.13
CA LEU A 172 -12.08 -5.36 -6.79
C LEU A 172 -10.72 -6.08 -6.67
N GLN A 173 -10.68 -7.26 -6.06
CA GLN A 173 -9.47 -8.10 -6.03
C GLN A 173 -9.00 -8.49 -7.44
N SER A 174 -9.93 -8.85 -8.33
CA SER A 174 -9.60 -9.13 -9.74
C SER A 174 -8.95 -7.92 -10.42
N ILE A 175 -9.49 -6.72 -10.22
CA ILE A 175 -8.92 -5.48 -10.79
C ILE A 175 -7.50 -5.23 -10.25
N ILE A 176 -7.29 -5.36 -8.95
CA ILE A 176 -5.97 -5.18 -8.33
C ILE A 176 -4.98 -6.21 -8.89
N ASN A 177 -5.38 -7.48 -8.98
CA ASN A 177 -4.53 -8.55 -9.52
C ASN A 177 -4.17 -8.32 -11.00
N ASP A 178 -5.11 -7.87 -11.81
CA ASP A 178 -4.86 -7.51 -13.22
C ASP A 178 -3.85 -6.37 -13.32
N ILE A 179 -3.97 -5.33 -12.50
CA ILE A 179 -3.03 -4.21 -12.45
C ILE A 179 -1.64 -4.69 -12.05
N LEU A 180 -1.54 -5.48 -10.98
CA LEU A 180 -0.27 -5.97 -10.45
C LEU A 180 0.44 -6.92 -11.41
N SER A 181 -0.30 -7.77 -12.12
CA SER A 181 0.28 -8.70 -13.11
C SER A 181 0.92 -7.98 -14.30
N ASN A 182 0.54 -6.73 -14.58
CA ASN A 182 1.11 -5.90 -15.64
C ASN A 182 2.35 -5.10 -15.23
N ILE A 183 2.75 -5.08 -13.94
CA ILE A 183 3.96 -4.34 -13.51
C ILE A 183 5.25 -5.05 -13.96
N GLY A 184 5.14 -6.32 -14.28
CA GLY A 184 6.27 -7.16 -14.68
C GLY A 184 6.96 -7.86 -13.50
N PRO A 185 7.67 -8.95 -13.78
CA PRO A 185 8.24 -9.84 -12.77
C PRO A 185 9.30 -9.16 -11.89
N LYS A 186 10.02 -8.17 -12.41
CA LYS A 186 11.11 -7.49 -11.69
C LYS A 186 10.71 -6.91 -10.34
N LEU A 187 9.46 -6.46 -10.17
CA LEU A 187 8.99 -5.93 -8.89
C LEU A 187 8.97 -7.01 -7.82
N PHE A 188 8.65 -8.24 -8.20
CA PHE A 188 8.52 -9.40 -7.30
C PHE A 188 9.73 -10.36 -7.36
N GLU A 189 10.66 -10.18 -8.31
CA GLU A 189 11.90 -10.99 -8.43
C GLU A 189 12.84 -10.85 -7.22
N ILE A 190 12.72 -9.78 -6.46
CA ILE A 190 13.49 -9.55 -5.23
C ILE A 190 13.19 -10.64 -4.16
N LEU A 191 12.19 -11.44 -4.41
CA LEU A 191 11.60 -12.36 -3.44
C LEU A 191 12.18 -13.79 -3.46
N ASN A 192 13.36 -13.99 -4.03
CA ASN A 192 14.14 -15.19 -3.72
C ASN A 192 14.64 -15.10 -2.27
N VAL A 193 13.69 -14.93 -1.36
CA VAL A 193 13.96 -14.71 0.07
C VAL A 193 14.35 -16.03 0.69
N ASP A 194 15.49 -16.03 1.34
CA ASP A 194 15.98 -17.17 2.12
C ASP A 194 14.90 -17.64 3.11
N TYR A 195 14.62 -18.93 3.13
CA TYR A 195 13.60 -19.54 4.01
C TYR A 195 13.74 -19.13 5.48
N ARG A 196 14.96 -18.95 5.97
CA ARG A 196 15.25 -18.52 7.34
C ARG A 196 14.73 -17.13 7.61
N ILE A 197 14.84 -16.23 6.63
CA ILE A 197 14.30 -14.87 6.71
C ILE A 197 12.77 -14.91 6.72
N LEU A 198 12.14 -15.70 5.85
CA LEU A 198 10.68 -15.85 5.83
C LEU A 198 10.14 -16.37 7.18
N LYS A 199 10.84 -17.30 7.81
CA LYS A 199 10.49 -17.81 9.14
C LYS A 199 10.51 -16.72 10.20
N VAL A 200 11.55 -15.87 10.20
CA VAL A 200 11.66 -14.73 11.12
C VAL A 200 10.61 -13.68 10.85
N ILE A 201 10.37 -13.35 9.60
CA ILE A 201 9.34 -12.39 9.21
C ILE A 201 7.96 -12.84 9.71
N ARG A 202 7.59 -14.10 9.52
CA ARG A 202 6.32 -14.65 10.05
C ARG A 202 6.26 -14.56 11.58
N HIS A 203 7.37 -14.81 12.26
CA HIS A 203 7.46 -14.66 13.71
C HIS A 203 7.23 -13.19 14.13
N ILE A 204 7.88 -12.22 13.49
CA ILE A 204 7.67 -10.79 13.74
C ILE A 204 6.20 -10.40 13.54
N GLU A 205 5.56 -10.85 12.46
CA GLU A 205 4.14 -10.53 12.19
C GLU A 205 3.20 -11.08 13.26
N ASN A 206 3.47 -12.27 13.78
CA ASN A 206 2.66 -12.90 14.81
C ASN A 206 2.83 -12.28 16.21
N TYR A 207 4.01 -11.69 16.47
CA TYR A 207 4.41 -11.16 17.79
C TYR A 207 4.90 -9.71 17.69
N ILE A 208 4.27 -8.93 16.84
CA ILE A 208 4.71 -7.55 16.51
C ILE A 208 4.69 -6.63 17.75
N GLU A 209 3.83 -6.90 18.72
CA GLU A 209 3.69 -6.14 19.96
C GLU A 209 4.86 -6.36 20.92
N GLU A 210 5.49 -7.54 20.89
CA GLU A 210 6.53 -8.01 21.84
C GLU A 210 7.89 -7.49 21.45
N THR A 211 8.24 -6.60 20.78
CA THR A 211 9.57 -6.06 20.42
C THR A 211 10.72 -7.10 20.56
N PRO A 212 10.73 -8.16 19.75
CA PRO A 212 11.69 -9.23 19.88
C PRO A 212 13.13 -8.72 19.65
N THR A 213 14.08 -9.24 20.43
CA THR A 213 15.51 -8.92 20.32
C THR A 213 16.14 -9.54 19.07
N ASN A 214 17.25 -8.99 18.62
CA ASN A 214 18.01 -9.58 17.51
C ASN A 214 18.46 -11.03 17.81
N SER A 215 18.73 -11.35 19.07
CA SER A 215 19.13 -12.69 19.50
C SER A 215 17.96 -13.68 19.37
N GLU A 216 16.78 -13.32 19.85
CA GLU A 216 15.57 -14.14 19.71
C GLU A 216 15.24 -14.40 18.25
N LEU A 217 15.28 -13.38 17.42
CA LEU A 217 15.02 -13.52 15.98
C LEU A 217 16.08 -14.37 15.25
N ALA A 218 17.33 -14.27 15.66
CA ALA A 218 18.40 -15.13 15.14
C ALA A 218 18.20 -16.61 15.55
N ASN A 219 17.72 -16.87 16.78
CA ASN A 219 17.36 -18.20 17.24
C ASN A 219 16.19 -18.79 16.41
N VAL A 220 15.18 -17.99 16.08
CA VAL A 220 14.10 -18.40 15.16
C VAL A 220 14.66 -18.83 13.80
N ALA A 221 15.70 -18.15 13.30
CA ALA A 221 16.38 -18.51 12.07
C ALA A 221 17.37 -19.70 12.23
N SER A 222 17.61 -20.18 13.45
CA SER A 222 18.66 -21.17 13.78
C SER A 222 20.06 -20.69 13.34
N MET A 223 20.38 -19.43 13.62
CA MET A 223 21.62 -18.77 13.23
C MET A 223 22.24 -17.97 14.39
N ALA A 224 23.57 -17.74 14.32
CA ALA A 224 24.22 -16.77 15.20
C ALA A 224 23.74 -15.35 14.88
N THR A 225 23.56 -14.50 15.90
CA THR A 225 22.95 -13.16 15.80
C THR A 225 23.60 -12.27 14.73
N ASN A 226 24.94 -12.21 14.71
CA ASN A 226 25.66 -11.39 13.75
C ASN A 226 25.51 -11.91 12.30
N SER A 227 25.54 -13.23 12.12
CA SER A 227 25.38 -13.86 10.81
C SER A 227 23.98 -13.63 10.27
N PHE A 228 22.96 -13.77 11.12
CA PHE A 228 21.57 -13.52 10.75
C PHE A 228 21.34 -12.05 10.39
N SER A 229 21.82 -11.10 11.22
CA SER A 229 21.66 -9.67 10.96
C SER A 229 22.28 -9.25 9.62
N ARG A 230 23.45 -9.78 9.27
CA ARG A 230 24.08 -9.55 7.96
C ARG A 230 23.28 -10.16 6.81
N LEU A 231 22.83 -11.41 6.98
CA LEU A 231 21.99 -12.08 5.97
C LEU A 231 20.69 -11.31 5.74
N PHE A 232 20.01 -10.91 6.83
CA PHE A 232 18.77 -10.14 6.77
C PHE A 232 18.98 -8.83 6.03
N THR A 233 19.96 -8.04 6.43
CA THR A 233 20.26 -6.73 5.79
C THR A 233 20.62 -6.91 4.32
N LYS A 234 21.43 -7.92 3.97
CA LYS A 234 21.79 -8.21 2.58
C LYS A 234 20.58 -8.57 1.71
N LYS A 235 19.63 -9.35 2.25
CA LYS A 235 18.49 -9.85 1.50
C LYS A 235 17.30 -8.89 1.49
N MET A 236 17.08 -8.16 2.60
CA MET A 236 15.94 -7.26 2.77
C MET A 236 16.28 -5.79 2.49
N ASN A 237 17.56 -5.48 2.29
CA ASN A 237 18.10 -4.14 2.07
C ASN A 237 17.74 -3.10 3.16
N ILE A 238 17.35 -3.59 4.34
CA ILE A 238 17.11 -2.80 5.55
C ILE A 238 17.58 -3.58 6.77
N THR A 239 17.91 -2.90 7.86
CA THR A 239 18.27 -3.58 9.11
C THR A 239 17.05 -4.24 9.73
N LEU A 240 17.28 -5.31 10.52
CA LEU A 240 16.22 -6.02 11.23
C LEU A 240 15.41 -5.09 12.14
N HIS A 241 16.09 -4.22 12.89
CA HIS A 241 15.44 -3.20 13.74
C HIS A 241 14.54 -2.27 12.93
N MET A 242 15.04 -1.74 11.80
CA MET A 242 14.23 -0.87 10.94
C MET A 242 13.02 -1.61 10.35
N TYR A 243 13.18 -2.89 10.02
CA TYR A 243 12.06 -3.71 9.57
C TYR A 243 10.96 -3.80 10.64
N VAL A 244 11.32 -4.18 11.87
CA VAL A 244 10.38 -4.25 13.01
C VAL A 244 9.69 -2.90 13.23
N MET A 245 10.45 -1.79 13.25
CA MET A 245 9.87 -0.46 13.41
C MET A 245 8.88 -0.12 12.29
N LYS A 246 9.21 -0.39 11.04
CA LYS A 246 8.29 -0.17 9.91
C LYS A 246 7.01 -0.99 10.05
N ARG A 247 7.08 -2.25 10.51
CA ARG A 247 5.90 -3.08 10.70
C ARG A 247 5.02 -2.59 11.85
N LYS A 248 5.61 -2.18 12.98
CA LYS A 248 4.90 -1.53 14.09
C LYS A 248 4.18 -0.27 13.64
N ILE A 249 4.84 0.58 12.88
CA ILE A 249 4.22 1.80 12.35
C ILE A 249 3.12 1.47 11.34
N ALA A 250 3.27 0.45 10.51
CA ALA A 250 2.22 -0.01 9.60
C ALA A 250 0.93 -0.39 10.36
N GLN A 251 1.05 -1.19 11.41
CA GLN A 251 -0.08 -1.57 12.25
C GLN A 251 -0.69 -0.36 13.00
N SER A 252 0.17 0.58 13.46
CA SER A 252 -0.32 1.79 14.11
C SER A 252 -1.11 2.70 13.17
N CYS A 253 -0.75 2.79 11.90
CA CYS A 253 -1.50 3.56 10.91
C CYS A 253 -2.93 3.02 10.77
N ASP A 254 -3.11 1.70 10.75
CA ASP A 254 -4.42 1.07 10.71
C ASP A 254 -5.25 1.39 11.97
N LEU A 255 -4.66 1.24 13.15
CA LEU A 255 -5.31 1.59 14.43
C LEU A 255 -5.68 3.08 14.52
N ILE A 256 -4.81 3.98 14.05
CA ILE A 256 -5.07 5.42 14.06
C ILE A 256 -6.27 5.78 13.17
N LEU A 257 -6.40 5.14 12.01
CA LEU A 257 -7.45 5.44 11.03
C LEU A 257 -8.77 4.74 11.35
N HIS A 258 -8.74 3.53 11.91
CA HIS A 258 -9.91 2.65 11.99
C HIS A 258 -10.35 2.34 13.41
N SER A 259 -9.70 2.93 14.43
CA SER A 259 -10.16 2.84 15.82
C SER A 259 -10.37 4.21 16.46
N ASN A 260 -11.01 4.22 17.64
CA ASN A 260 -11.17 5.43 18.46
C ASN A 260 -10.07 5.56 19.53
N LYS A 261 -9.04 4.69 19.49
CA LYS A 261 -7.94 4.72 20.46
C LYS A 261 -7.19 6.06 20.38
N SER A 262 -6.78 6.60 21.51
CA SER A 262 -5.87 7.75 21.58
C SER A 262 -4.50 7.39 20.98
N VAL A 263 -3.67 8.38 20.68
CA VAL A 263 -2.30 8.16 20.19
C VAL A 263 -1.47 7.39 21.21
N GLU A 264 -1.73 7.62 22.49
CA GLU A 264 -1.05 6.93 23.59
C GLU A 264 -1.47 5.46 23.70
N GLU A 265 -2.76 5.17 23.60
CA GLU A 265 -3.27 3.81 23.56
C GLU A 265 -2.77 3.05 22.33
N VAL A 266 -2.69 3.69 21.17
CA VAL A 266 -2.08 3.06 19.97
C VAL A 266 -0.62 2.74 20.22
N ALA A 267 0.18 3.69 20.75
CA ALA A 267 1.58 3.47 21.06
C ALA A 267 1.78 2.27 22.00
N SER A 268 0.99 2.21 23.09
CA SER A 268 1.02 1.10 24.03
C SER A 268 0.61 -0.23 23.37
N THR A 269 -0.49 -0.24 22.59
CA THR A 269 -0.98 -1.45 21.90
C THR A 269 0.07 -2.08 21.00
N ILE A 270 0.89 -1.27 20.31
CA ILE A 270 1.95 -1.77 19.42
C ILE A 270 3.31 -1.92 20.10
N GLY A 271 3.35 -1.89 21.44
CA GLY A 271 4.54 -2.16 22.25
C GLY A 271 5.59 -1.05 22.23
N PHE A 272 5.18 0.23 22.19
CA PHE A 272 6.05 1.34 22.53
C PHE A 272 5.83 1.73 23.99
N SER A 273 6.92 1.87 24.73
CA SER A 273 6.89 2.28 26.15
C SER A 273 6.64 3.77 26.35
N ASP A 274 6.85 4.58 25.31
CA ASP A 274 6.76 6.03 25.37
C ASP A 274 6.10 6.61 24.11
N ARG A 275 5.06 7.43 24.30
CA ARG A 275 4.33 8.14 23.25
C ARG A 275 5.22 9.09 22.45
N HIS A 276 6.20 9.73 23.09
CA HIS A 276 7.08 10.68 22.38
C HIS A 276 8.05 9.94 21.45
N HIS A 277 8.59 8.81 21.91
CA HIS A 277 9.40 7.91 21.08
C HIS A 277 8.57 7.39 19.90
N PHE A 278 7.36 6.88 20.16
CA PHE A 278 6.44 6.47 19.11
C PHE A 278 6.21 7.58 18.07
N SER A 279 5.86 8.80 18.52
CA SER A 279 5.56 9.91 17.62
C SER A 279 6.76 10.32 16.75
N ARG A 280 7.98 10.27 17.29
CA ARG A 280 9.22 10.52 16.52
C ARG A 280 9.46 9.44 15.47
N VAL A 281 9.35 8.16 15.84
CA VAL A 281 9.50 7.04 14.90
C VAL A 281 8.40 7.08 13.84
N PHE A 282 7.16 7.32 14.24
CA PHE A 282 6.04 7.46 13.32
C PHE A 282 6.30 8.55 12.29
N LYS A 283 6.68 9.76 12.75
CA LYS A 283 7.01 10.88 11.86
C LYS A 283 8.18 10.56 10.93
N SER A 284 9.23 9.90 11.43
CA SER A 284 10.39 9.55 10.59
C SER A 284 10.07 8.56 9.48
N ILE A 285 9.08 7.67 9.69
CA ILE A 285 8.68 6.64 8.73
C ILE A 285 7.57 7.13 7.79
N THR A 286 6.59 7.90 8.30
CA THR A 286 5.41 8.33 7.54
C THR A 286 5.50 9.75 7.00
N GLY A 287 6.50 10.54 7.43
CA GLY A 287 6.67 11.95 7.08
C GLY A 287 5.78 12.91 7.89
N THR A 288 4.86 12.41 8.75
CA THR A 288 3.88 13.23 9.47
C THR A 288 3.64 12.72 10.90
N THR A 289 3.14 13.56 11.79
CA THR A 289 2.85 13.13 13.16
C THR A 289 1.58 12.27 13.22
N PRO A 290 1.42 11.40 14.25
CA PRO A 290 0.21 10.59 14.43
C PRO A 290 -1.06 11.43 14.51
N ALA A 291 -1.02 12.60 15.14
CA ALA A 291 -2.16 13.51 15.25
C ALA A 291 -2.59 14.06 13.88
N VAL A 292 -1.63 14.55 13.07
CA VAL A 292 -1.88 14.98 11.68
C VAL A 292 -2.31 13.82 10.80
N TYR A 293 -1.76 12.62 11.02
CA TYR A 293 -2.18 11.42 10.28
C TYR A 293 -3.65 11.08 10.57
N ARG A 294 -4.09 11.21 11.83
CA ARG A 294 -5.48 11.02 12.25
C ARG A 294 -6.44 12.08 11.70
N SER A 295 -6.03 13.36 11.69
CA SER A 295 -6.88 14.42 11.13
C SER A 295 -7.12 14.27 9.62
N ARG A 296 -6.30 13.48 8.94
CA ARG A 296 -6.51 13.02 7.57
C ARG A 296 -7.52 11.86 7.47
N LYS A 297 -8.18 11.47 8.59
CA LYS A 297 -9.35 10.62 8.58
C LYS A 297 -10.39 11.38 7.75
N PHE A 298 -10.53 10.98 6.50
CA PHE A 298 -11.49 11.57 5.58
C PHE A 298 -12.88 11.39 6.18
N SER A 299 -13.43 12.49 6.74
CA SER A 299 -14.81 12.60 7.18
C SER A 299 -15.76 12.51 5.99
#